data_8a17086451a998e68dc8043a90566af0
#
_entry.id   8a17086451a998e68dc8043a90566af0
#
_cell.length_a   1.000
_cell.length_b   1.000
_cell.length_c   1.000
_cell.angle_alpha   90.00
_cell.angle_beta   90.00
_cell.angle_gamma   90.00
#
_symmetry.space_group_name_H-M   'P 1'
#
loop_
_entity.id
_entity.type
_entity.pdbx_description
1 polymer ?
#
loop_
_entity_poly.entity_id
_entity_poly.type
_entity_poly.pdbx_seq_one_letter_code
_entity_poly.pdbx_strand_id
1 'polypeptide(L)'
;MGVSGVLGAVGLLMVLQAAAVQAAEMAPPYAVPLGSDGVQRATITLESYSYTPNHVIVEAGKPVELTLTSVTTITPHNFIIKELSVEQDVSAGKTVVVKFTPVRTGTFPIYCDKRLWPMPSHRDKGMEGTFEVK
;
A
#
# COMPACT_ATOMS: atom_id res chain seq x y z
N MET A 1 -29.93 19.89 -71.39
CA MET A 1 -28.58 19.61 -70.88
C MET A 1 -28.65 19.63 -69.37
N GLY A 2 -28.74 18.44 -68.73
CA GLY A 2 -28.84 18.30 -67.32
C GLY A 2 -27.46 18.20 -66.66
N VAL A 3 -27.26 18.97 -65.63
CA VAL A 3 -26.09 18.80 -64.75
C VAL A 3 -26.61 18.22 -63.46
N SER A 4 -26.36 16.90 -63.23
CA SER A 4 -26.71 16.20 -62.05
C SER A 4 -25.67 16.49 -60.96
N GLY A 5 -26.09 17.26 -59.94
CA GLY A 5 -25.28 17.45 -58.73
C GLY A 5 -25.39 16.22 -57.83
N VAL A 6 -24.27 15.54 -57.57
CA VAL A 6 -24.17 14.47 -56.58
C VAL A 6 -23.86 15.14 -55.24
N LEU A 7 -24.85 15.13 -54.32
CA LEU A 7 -24.59 15.45 -52.91
C LEU A 7 -23.89 14.28 -52.24
N GLY A 8 -22.62 14.43 -51.98
CA GLY A 8 -21.88 13.51 -51.13
C GLY A 8 -22.22 13.75 -49.65
N ALA A 9 -22.93 12.82 -49.05
CA ALA A 9 -23.13 12.79 -47.61
C ALA A 9 -21.84 12.34 -46.94
N VAL A 10 -21.16 13.27 -46.28
CA VAL A 10 -20.01 12.97 -45.38
C VAL A 10 -20.59 12.50 -44.05
N GLY A 11 -20.65 11.16 -43.90
CA GLY A 11 -21.00 10.56 -42.61
C GLY A 11 -19.88 10.73 -41.61
N LEU A 12 -20.10 11.57 -40.61
CA LEU A 12 -19.21 11.75 -39.47
C LEU A 12 -19.36 10.53 -38.56
N LEU A 13 -18.43 9.55 -38.67
CA LEU A 13 -18.30 8.46 -37.68
C LEU A 13 -17.76 9.05 -36.40
N MET A 14 -18.62 9.26 -35.40
CA MET A 14 -18.18 9.47 -34.03
C MET A 14 -17.71 8.14 -33.46
N VAL A 15 -16.40 7.97 -33.35
CA VAL A 15 -15.79 6.88 -32.61
C VAL A 15 -15.90 7.25 -31.14
N LEU A 16 -16.87 6.65 -30.42
CA LEU A 16 -16.88 6.66 -28.97
C LEU A 16 -15.66 5.87 -28.47
N GLN A 17 -14.61 6.56 -28.08
CA GLN A 17 -13.54 5.93 -27.32
C GLN A 17 -14.05 5.72 -25.89
N ALA A 18 -14.43 4.49 -25.59
CA ALA A 18 -14.64 4.06 -24.22
C ALA A 18 -13.27 4.10 -23.51
N ALA A 19 -13.07 5.11 -22.65
CA ALA A 19 -11.94 5.10 -21.74
C ALA A 19 -12.12 3.91 -20.81
N ALA A 20 -11.34 2.86 -21.03
CA ALA A 20 -11.23 1.76 -20.07
C ALA A 20 -10.62 2.33 -18.80
N VAL A 21 -11.44 2.49 -17.76
CA VAL A 21 -10.96 2.75 -16.40
C VAL A 21 -10.23 1.48 -15.98
N GLN A 22 -8.91 1.47 -16.10
CA GLN A 22 -8.08 0.43 -15.49
C GLN A 22 -8.20 0.60 -13.99
N ALA A 23 -8.92 -0.34 -13.35
CA ALA A 23 -8.85 -0.51 -11.92
C ALA A 23 -7.38 -0.76 -11.58
N ALA A 24 -6.80 0.08 -10.70
CA ALA A 24 -5.46 -0.14 -10.20
C ALA A 24 -5.41 -1.56 -9.61
N GLU A 25 -4.64 -2.43 -10.23
CA GLU A 25 -4.47 -3.82 -9.78
C GLU A 25 -3.75 -3.76 -8.44
N MET A 26 -4.47 -4.04 -7.37
CA MET A 26 -3.90 -4.10 -6.03
C MET A 26 -2.86 -5.23 -6.01
N ALA A 27 -1.65 -4.93 -5.54
CA ALA A 27 -0.62 -5.94 -5.37
C ALA A 27 -1.16 -7.10 -4.51
N PRO A 28 -0.85 -8.36 -4.86
CA PRO A 28 -1.33 -9.50 -4.10
C PRO A 28 -0.79 -9.47 -2.66
N PRO A 29 -1.54 -10.04 -1.69
CA PRO A 29 -1.07 -10.16 -0.33
C PRO A 29 0.28 -10.91 -0.24
N TYR A 30 1.17 -10.40 0.58
CA TYR A 30 2.48 -10.99 0.79
C TYR A 30 2.47 -11.93 2.00
N ALA A 31 2.49 -13.24 1.75
CA ALA A 31 2.65 -14.24 2.79
C ALA A 31 4.13 -14.30 3.22
N VAL A 32 4.39 -13.94 4.47
CA VAL A 32 5.76 -13.92 5.00
C VAL A 32 6.26 -15.35 5.18
N PRO A 33 7.41 -15.72 4.60
CA PRO A 33 7.95 -17.05 4.76
C PRO A 33 8.40 -17.30 6.20
N LEU A 34 8.18 -18.53 6.68
CA LEU A 34 8.71 -18.99 7.95
C LEU A 34 10.17 -19.41 7.76
N GLY A 35 11.07 -18.79 8.49
CA GLY A 35 12.48 -19.19 8.51
C GLY A 35 12.68 -20.56 9.19
N SER A 36 13.80 -21.20 8.92
CA SER A 36 14.16 -22.50 9.56
C SER A 36 14.31 -22.40 11.08
N ASP A 37 14.53 -21.18 11.59
CA ASP A 37 14.58 -20.86 13.02
C ASP A 37 13.20 -20.55 13.63
N GLY A 38 12.13 -20.66 12.85
CA GLY A 38 10.77 -20.38 13.29
C GLY A 38 10.37 -18.92 13.29
N VAL A 39 11.20 -18.01 12.76
CA VAL A 39 10.95 -16.58 12.70
C VAL A 39 10.44 -16.17 11.31
N GLN A 40 9.40 -15.35 11.29
CA GLN A 40 8.81 -14.80 10.09
C GLN A 40 9.43 -13.42 9.82
N ARG A 41 10.18 -13.28 8.72
CA ARG A 41 10.91 -12.04 8.40
C ARG A 41 10.41 -11.42 7.11
N ALA A 42 10.14 -10.12 7.16
CA ALA A 42 9.79 -9.33 5.99
C ALA A 42 10.42 -7.93 6.07
N THR A 43 10.63 -7.34 4.90
CA THR A 43 11.01 -5.93 4.77
C THR A 43 9.81 -5.16 4.24
N ILE A 44 9.50 -4.03 4.88
CA ILE A 44 8.47 -3.09 4.44
C ILE A 44 9.15 -1.77 4.14
N THR A 45 9.00 -1.31 2.90
CA THR A 45 9.49 0.00 2.46
C THR A 45 8.42 1.06 2.71
N LEU A 46 8.82 2.18 3.30
CA LEU A 46 7.98 3.33 3.60
C LEU A 46 8.32 4.46 2.63
N GLU A 47 7.34 4.86 1.85
CA GLU A 47 7.39 6.00 0.94
C GLU A 47 6.31 7.02 1.32
N SER A 48 6.32 8.18 0.71
CA SER A 48 5.26 9.17 0.89
C SER A 48 4.16 8.93 -0.18
N TYR A 49 3.05 8.32 0.06
CA TYR A 49 2.45 7.94 1.35
C TYR A 49 2.00 6.48 1.22
N SER A 50 2.92 5.55 1.32
CA SER A 50 2.62 4.12 1.09
C SER A 50 3.55 3.20 1.88
N TYR A 51 3.08 1.97 2.11
CA TYR A 51 3.86 0.82 2.54
C TYR A 51 3.97 -0.19 1.40
N THR A 52 5.16 -0.78 1.21
CA THR A 52 5.36 -1.83 0.23
C THR A 52 6.14 -3.00 0.85
N PRO A 53 5.56 -4.22 0.95
CA PRO A 53 4.16 -4.54 0.69
C PRO A 53 3.19 -3.88 1.67
N ASN A 54 1.95 -3.63 1.24
CA ASN A 54 0.91 -3.03 2.07
C ASN A 54 -0.13 -4.01 2.62
N HIS A 55 -0.05 -5.28 2.23
CA HIS A 55 -0.82 -6.37 2.80
C HIS A 55 0.11 -7.52 3.13
N VAL A 56 0.31 -7.77 4.42
CA VAL A 56 1.26 -8.76 4.94
C VAL A 56 0.49 -9.83 5.71
N ILE A 57 0.81 -11.10 5.46
CA ILE A 57 0.18 -12.25 6.11
C ILE A 57 1.24 -13.01 6.92
N VAL A 58 0.97 -13.25 8.19
CA VAL A 58 1.81 -14.03 9.11
C VAL A 58 1.02 -15.10 9.83
N GLU A 59 1.71 -16.05 10.47
CA GLU A 59 1.12 -17.08 11.31
C GLU A 59 1.09 -16.65 12.79
N ALA A 60 -0.04 -16.90 13.46
CA ALA A 60 -0.20 -16.65 14.89
C ALA A 60 0.77 -17.53 15.73
N GLY A 61 1.23 -16.97 16.83
CA GLY A 61 2.08 -17.67 17.80
C GLY A 61 3.54 -17.83 17.37
N LYS A 62 3.93 -17.34 16.21
CA LYS A 62 5.30 -17.37 15.72
C LYS A 62 5.93 -15.99 15.72
N PRO A 63 7.20 -15.84 16.12
CA PRO A 63 7.87 -14.54 16.13
C PRO A 63 7.91 -13.90 14.75
N VAL A 64 7.70 -12.57 14.71
CA VAL A 64 7.78 -11.75 13.52
C VAL A 64 8.89 -10.72 13.68
N GLU A 65 9.72 -10.56 12.67
CA GLU A 65 10.70 -9.48 12.54
C GLU A 65 10.41 -8.69 11.27
N LEU A 66 9.99 -7.45 11.42
CA LEU A 66 9.77 -6.54 10.30
C LEU A 66 10.92 -5.54 10.22
N THR A 67 11.62 -5.52 9.09
CA THR A 67 12.58 -4.48 8.76
C THR A 67 11.84 -3.35 8.05
N LEU A 68 11.72 -2.21 8.70
CA LEU A 68 11.04 -1.02 8.20
C LEU A 68 12.09 -0.06 7.64
N THR A 69 12.04 0.21 6.35
CA THR A 69 13.01 1.10 5.69
C THR A 69 12.29 2.29 5.07
N SER A 70 12.59 3.50 5.55
CA SER A 70 12.11 4.73 4.92
C SER A 70 13.07 5.15 3.81
N VAL A 71 12.54 5.31 2.61
CA VAL A 71 13.30 5.80 1.43
C VAL A 71 13.05 7.28 1.16
N THR A 72 12.37 7.98 2.06
CA THR A 72 12.17 9.43 1.96
C THR A 72 13.38 10.20 2.46
N THR A 73 13.57 11.42 1.97
CA THR A 73 14.71 12.27 2.35
C THR A 73 14.44 13.17 3.56
N ILE A 74 13.21 13.60 3.73
CA ILE A 74 12.81 14.54 4.79
C ILE A 74 11.53 14.16 5.53
N THR A 75 10.70 13.32 4.95
CA THR A 75 9.36 13.00 5.48
C THR A 75 9.47 11.89 6.52
N PRO A 76 9.14 12.16 7.80
CA PRO A 76 9.09 11.12 8.82
C PRO A 76 7.84 10.27 8.66
N HIS A 77 7.94 9.00 8.99
CA HIS A 77 6.85 8.05 9.01
C HIS A 77 6.79 7.30 10.33
N ASN A 78 5.71 6.58 10.55
CA ASN A 78 5.64 5.51 11.54
C ASN A 78 4.84 4.31 11.00
N PHE A 79 4.91 3.23 11.73
CA PHE A 79 4.26 1.98 11.44
C PHE A 79 3.45 1.57 12.66
N ILE A 80 2.14 1.60 12.55
CA ILE A 80 1.23 1.34 13.66
C ILE A 80 0.31 0.18 13.31
N ILE A 81 0.24 -0.81 14.21
CA ILE A 81 -0.82 -1.83 14.27
C ILE A 81 -1.37 -1.76 15.69
N LYS A 82 -2.34 -0.88 15.90
CA LYS A 82 -2.84 -0.52 17.22
C LYS A 82 -3.33 -1.73 18.02
N GLU A 83 -4.06 -2.61 17.39
CA GLU A 83 -4.68 -3.79 18.01
C GLU A 83 -3.65 -4.84 18.46
N LEU A 84 -2.44 -4.78 17.93
CA LEU A 84 -1.31 -5.64 18.32
C LEU A 84 -0.27 -4.91 19.17
N SER A 85 -0.56 -3.68 19.58
CA SER A 85 0.35 -2.82 20.36
C SER A 85 1.71 -2.60 19.68
N VAL A 86 1.71 -2.52 18.36
CA VAL A 86 2.89 -2.21 17.56
C VAL A 86 2.83 -0.73 17.17
N GLU A 87 3.84 0.01 17.58
CA GLU A 87 4.04 1.41 17.18
C GLU A 87 5.53 1.68 17.06
N GLN A 88 5.99 2.05 15.86
CA GLN A 88 7.38 2.30 15.59
C GLN A 88 7.57 3.54 14.71
N ASP A 89 8.30 4.51 15.21
CA ASP A 89 8.78 5.64 14.42
C ASP A 89 9.88 5.22 13.46
N VAL A 90 9.82 5.72 12.23
CA VAL A 90 10.83 5.52 11.20
C VAL A 90 11.20 6.86 10.60
N SER A 91 12.30 7.43 11.04
CA SER A 91 12.82 8.70 10.52
C SER A 91 13.20 8.58 9.05
N ALA A 92 13.18 9.72 8.33
CA ALA A 92 13.54 9.79 6.92
C ALA A 92 14.90 9.14 6.66
N GLY A 93 14.96 8.25 5.65
CA GLY A 93 16.18 7.56 5.25
C GLY A 93 16.71 6.52 6.24
N LYS A 94 15.95 6.18 7.28
CA LYS A 94 16.38 5.22 8.32
C LYS A 94 15.72 3.86 8.15
N THR A 95 16.40 2.87 8.72
CA THR A 95 15.91 1.49 8.82
C THR A 95 15.83 1.12 10.30
N VAL A 96 14.69 0.53 10.71
CA VAL A 96 14.49 -0.01 12.06
C VAL A 96 13.90 -1.40 11.97
N VAL A 97 14.15 -2.23 12.99
CA VAL A 97 13.60 -3.58 13.08
C VAL A 97 12.59 -3.63 14.23
N VAL A 98 11.39 -4.11 13.94
CA VAL A 98 10.33 -4.35 14.92
C VAL A 98 10.18 -5.85 15.13
N LYS A 99 10.17 -6.29 16.39
CA LYS A 99 10.04 -7.70 16.77
C LYS A 99 8.83 -7.87 17.68
N PHE A 100 7.94 -8.77 17.33
CA PHE A 100 6.77 -9.12 18.14
C PHE A 100 6.24 -10.50 17.77
N THR A 101 5.39 -11.07 18.64
CA THR A 101 4.74 -12.35 18.38
C THR A 101 3.23 -12.17 18.46
N PRO A 102 2.54 -12.10 17.30
CA PRO A 102 1.09 -11.95 17.28
C PRO A 102 0.43 -13.28 17.70
N VAL A 103 -0.43 -13.23 18.72
CA VAL A 103 -1.17 -14.40 19.19
C VAL A 103 -2.63 -14.37 18.80
N ARG A 104 -3.17 -13.20 18.48
CA ARG A 104 -4.56 -13.02 18.06
C ARG A 104 -4.67 -13.07 16.54
N THR A 105 -5.46 -14.03 16.03
CA THR A 105 -5.79 -14.11 14.61
C THR A 105 -6.74 -12.98 14.21
N GLY A 106 -6.68 -12.56 12.96
CA GLY A 106 -7.54 -11.53 12.41
C GLY A 106 -6.84 -10.66 11.37
N THR A 107 -7.56 -9.65 10.94
CA THR A 107 -7.10 -8.66 9.97
C THR A 107 -7.05 -7.30 10.65
N PHE A 108 -5.87 -6.70 10.69
CA PHE A 108 -5.60 -5.48 11.42
C PHE A 108 -5.11 -4.39 10.47
N PRO A 109 -5.55 -3.13 10.62
CA PRO A 109 -5.04 -2.04 9.83
C PRO A 109 -3.58 -1.71 10.21
N ILE A 110 -2.77 -1.42 9.19
CA ILE A 110 -1.49 -0.74 9.31
C ILE A 110 -1.72 0.71 8.92
N TYR A 111 -1.16 1.66 9.65
CA TYR A 111 -1.26 3.07 9.26
C TYR A 111 -0.12 3.93 9.79
N CYS A 112 0.04 5.11 9.18
CA CYS A 112 0.94 6.18 9.60
C CYS A 112 0.11 7.38 10.05
N ASP A 113 0.23 7.80 11.31
CA ASP A 113 -0.50 8.95 11.85
C ASP A 113 0.31 10.26 11.85
N LYS A 114 1.53 10.25 11.32
CA LYS A 114 2.34 11.46 11.21
C LYS A 114 1.61 12.52 10.39
N ARG A 115 1.79 13.77 10.82
CA ARG A 115 1.22 14.94 10.12
C ARG A 115 2.05 16.18 10.42
N LEU A 116 2.05 17.11 9.47
CA LEU A 116 2.48 18.49 9.68
C LEU A 116 1.23 19.38 9.71
N TRP A 117 0.83 19.79 10.92
CA TRP A 117 -0.37 20.62 11.08
C TRP A 117 -0.22 21.95 10.31
N PRO A 118 -1.23 22.47 9.57
CA PRO A 118 -2.62 21.99 9.47
C PRO A 118 -2.87 20.96 8.35
N MET A 119 -1.84 20.36 7.78
CA MET A 119 -1.97 19.38 6.70
C MET A 119 -2.65 18.10 7.18
N PRO A 120 -3.31 17.34 6.28
CA PRO A 120 -3.86 16.02 6.60
C PRO A 120 -2.78 15.06 7.10
N SER A 121 -3.17 14.06 7.88
CA SER A 121 -2.26 12.99 8.30
C SER A 121 -1.80 12.16 7.10
N HIS A 122 -0.69 11.43 7.26
CA HIS A 122 -0.24 10.54 6.20
C HIS A 122 -1.27 9.43 5.92
N ARG A 123 -2.01 8.99 6.94
CA ARG A 123 -3.13 8.07 6.77
C ARG A 123 -4.21 8.66 5.86
N ASP A 124 -4.61 9.92 6.09
CA ASP A 124 -5.59 10.61 5.26
C ASP A 124 -5.13 10.77 3.80
N LYS A 125 -3.82 10.71 3.57
CA LYS A 125 -3.19 10.72 2.24
C LYS A 125 -3.04 9.33 1.63
N GLY A 126 -3.58 8.27 2.28
CA GLY A 126 -3.56 6.91 1.79
C GLY A 126 -2.47 6.00 2.36
N MET A 127 -1.68 6.47 3.36
CA MET A 127 -0.63 5.64 3.97
C MET A 127 -1.23 4.64 4.95
N GLU A 128 -1.80 3.60 4.38
CA GLU A 128 -2.48 2.49 5.07
C GLU A 128 -2.10 1.15 4.46
N GLY A 129 -2.31 0.10 5.23
CA GLY A 129 -2.13 -1.27 4.81
C GLY A 129 -2.91 -2.24 5.67
N THR A 130 -2.65 -3.53 5.46
CA THR A 130 -3.32 -4.63 6.14
C THR A 130 -2.29 -5.59 6.71
N PHE A 131 -2.42 -5.94 7.98
CA PHE A 131 -1.66 -6.98 8.64
C PHE A 131 -2.61 -8.11 9.01
N GLU A 132 -2.43 -9.28 8.38
CA GLU A 132 -3.29 -10.45 8.59
C GLU A 132 -2.55 -11.51 9.38
N VAL A 133 -3.17 -12.00 10.45
CA VAL A 133 -2.65 -13.06 11.32
C VAL A 133 -3.57 -14.27 11.18
N LYS A 134 -3.04 -15.39 10.70
CA LYS A 134 -3.76 -16.66 10.49
C LYS A 134 -3.38 -17.70 11.50
#